data_34c9aa1407cefbb0cf92ac893ad21bd0
#
_entry.id   34c9aa1407cefbb0cf92ac893ad21bd0
#
_cell.length_a   1.000
_cell.length_b   1.000
_cell.length_c   1.000
_cell.angle_alpha   90.00
_cell.angle_beta   90.00
_cell.angle_gamma   90.00
#
_symmetry.space_group_name_H-M   'P 1'
#
loop_
_entity.id
_entity.type
_entity.pdbx_description
1 polymer ?
#
loop_
_entity_poly.entity_id
_entity_poly.type
_entity_poly.pdbx_seq_one_letter_code
_entity_poly.pdbx_strand_id
1 'polypeptide(L)'
;MKEMPIFEEVFNRLIKLPGFGLKFLIGGLLSFVPIVNIFAFGYLYRLSRAVRKSGQPFLPAWHDWSGLFLDGLRFTVVWLVYWLLPISLASLIALLMPFVYLGALSSIFFLTSVLLSTVLFSSALYRYNMQKNFKDLLDLLLIIRMTGMELPRLILPGFVFLGFLV
;
A
#
# COMPACT_ATOMS: atom_id res chain seq x y z
N MET A 1 21.96 10.58 -9.11
CA MET A 1 20.64 10.14 -8.70
C MET A 1 20.41 8.78 -9.32
N LYS A 2 20.21 7.71 -8.51
CA LYS A 2 19.82 6.41 -9.08
C LYS A 2 18.39 6.57 -9.58
N GLU A 3 18.17 6.40 -10.86
CA GLU A 3 16.84 6.37 -11.44
C GLU A 3 16.02 5.26 -10.74
N MET A 4 14.80 5.60 -10.34
CA MET A 4 13.94 4.58 -9.75
C MET A 4 13.62 3.54 -10.85
N PRO A 5 13.79 2.25 -10.56
CA PRO A 5 13.52 1.22 -11.55
C PRO A 5 12.05 1.30 -11.97
N ILE A 6 11.80 1.22 -13.27
CA ILE A 6 10.47 1.17 -13.85
C ILE A 6 9.76 -0.08 -13.32
N PHE A 7 8.46 0.00 -13.06
CA PHE A 7 7.65 -1.11 -12.53
C PHE A 7 7.89 -2.44 -13.27
N GLU A 8 7.99 -2.37 -14.59
CA GLU A 8 8.26 -3.52 -15.45
C GLU A 8 9.60 -4.21 -15.13
N GLU A 9 10.65 -3.43 -14.87
CA GLU A 9 11.97 -3.96 -14.52
C GLU A 9 11.94 -4.66 -13.15
N VAL A 10 11.28 -4.06 -12.16
CA VAL A 10 11.11 -4.67 -10.82
C VAL A 10 10.30 -5.95 -10.91
N PHE A 11 9.21 -5.95 -11.67
CA PHE A 11 8.33 -7.10 -11.86
C PHE A 11 9.05 -8.25 -12.58
N ASN A 12 9.76 -7.95 -13.66
CA ASN A 12 10.56 -8.95 -14.39
C ASN A 12 11.70 -9.54 -13.54
N ARG A 13 12.29 -8.75 -12.66
CA ARG A 13 13.29 -9.25 -11.70
C ARG A 13 12.66 -10.15 -10.65
N LEU A 14 11.46 -9.80 -10.13
CA LEU A 14 10.75 -10.60 -9.12
C LEU A 14 10.36 -11.98 -9.66
N ILE A 15 9.82 -12.07 -10.87
CA ILE A 15 9.40 -13.34 -11.48
C ILE A 15 10.59 -14.28 -11.69
N LYS A 16 11.76 -13.74 -12.00
CA LYS A 16 12.98 -14.53 -12.22
C LYS A 16 13.63 -15.05 -10.93
N LEU A 17 13.15 -14.62 -9.75
CA LEU A 17 13.70 -15.10 -8.48
C LEU A 17 13.30 -16.57 -8.23
N PRO A 18 14.23 -17.41 -7.75
CA PRO A 18 13.96 -18.80 -7.47
C PRO A 18 12.87 -18.93 -6.40
N GLY A 19 11.87 -19.78 -6.69
CA GLY A 19 10.75 -20.03 -5.78
C GLY A 19 9.67 -18.92 -5.76
N PHE A 20 9.72 -17.95 -6.68
CA PHE A 20 8.70 -16.89 -6.77
C PHE A 20 7.28 -17.48 -6.89
N GLY A 21 7.05 -18.42 -7.82
CA GLY A 21 5.73 -18.99 -8.07
C GLY A 21 5.13 -19.65 -6.82
N LEU A 22 5.92 -20.46 -6.10
CA LEU A 22 5.47 -21.14 -4.88
C LEU A 22 5.17 -20.12 -3.76
N LYS A 23 6.06 -19.14 -3.55
CA LYS A 23 5.88 -18.11 -2.51
C LYS A 23 4.69 -17.19 -2.81
N PHE A 24 4.47 -16.87 -4.08
CA PHE A 24 3.32 -16.11 -4.54
C PHE A 24 2.02 -16.89 -4.34
N LEU A 25 2.01 -18.18 -4.66
CA LEU A 25 0.85 -19.04 -4.46
C LEU A 25 0.48 -19.18 -2.99
N ILE A 26 1.47 -19.41 -2.10
CA ILE A 26 1.25 -19.43 -0.65
C ILE A 26 0.66 -18.10 -0.17
N GLY A 27 1.25 -16.97 -0.55
CA GLY A 27 0.76 -15.64 -0.20
C GLY A 27 -0.65 -15.37 -0.71
N GLY A 28 -0.95 -15.78 -1.95
CA GLY A 28 -2.27 -15.70 -2.55
C GLY A 28 -3.31 -16.51 -1.79
N LEU A 29 -3.04 -17.77 -1.49
CA LEU A 29 -3.95 -18.63 -0.71
C LEU A 29 -4.21 -18.07 0.69
N LEU A 30 -3.19 -17.61 1.39
CA LEU A 30 -3.32 -17.00 2.72
C LEU A 30 -4.15 -15.71 2.67
N SER A 31 -4.11 -14.97 1.57
CA SER A 31 -4.86 -13.71 1.43
C SER A 31 -6.37 -13.90 1.36
N PHE A 32 -6.86 -15.06 0.93
CA PHE A 32 -8.30 -15.36 0.85
C PHE A 32 -8.92 -15.73 2.20
N VAL A 33 -8.12 -16.11 3.19
CA VAL A 33 -8.63 -16.53 4.49
C VAL A 33 -8.60 -15.34 5.46
N PRO A 34 -9.76 -14.85 5.95
CA PRO A 34 -9.81 -13.78 6.95
C PRO A 34 -8.95 -14.15 8.17
N ILE A 35 -8.31 -13.16 8.79
CA ILE A 35 -7.37 -13.31 9.91
C ILE A 35 -6.02 -13.93 9.47
N VAL A 36 -6.02 -14.99 8.67
CA VAL A 36 -4.79 -15.63 8.18
C VAL A 36 -4.07 -14.73 7.17
N ASN A 37 -4.78 -13.85 6.47
CA ASN A 37 -4.20 -12.85 5.57
C ASN A 37 -3.19 -11.90 6.26
N ILE A 38 -3.21 -11.81 7.60
CA ILE A 38 -2.20 -11.08 8.38
C ILE A 38 -0.79 -11.60 8.08
N PHE A 39 -0.63 -12.90 7.86
CA PHE A 39 0.68 -13.48 7.49
C PHE A 39 1.13 -13.04 6.09
N ALA A 40 0.20 -12.93 5.14
CA ALA A 40 0.49 -12.40 3.81
C ALA A 40 0.92 -10.91 3.89
N PHE A 41 0.26 -10.12 4.71
CA PHE A 41 0.66 -8.74 4.99
C PHE A 41 2.03 -8.64 5.66
N GLY A 42 2.35 -9.55 6.59
CA GLY A 42 3.68 -9.65 7.18
C GLY A 42 4.76 -9.97 6.15
N TYR A 43 4.45 -10.84 5.21
CA TYR A 43 5.34 -11.15 4.10
C TYR A 43 5.59 -9.93 3.20
N LEU A 44 4.51 -9.22 2.82
CA LEU A 44 4.61 -7.98 2.03
C LEU A 44 5.41 -6.90 2.76
N TYR A 45 5.23 -6.77 4.07
CA TYR A 45 6.00 -5.85 4.89
C TYR A 45 7.50 -6.19 4.87
N ARG A 46 7.85 -7.46 5.03
CA ARG A 46 9.26 -7.92 4.95
C ARG A 46 9.84 -7.73 3.56
N LEU A 47 9.06 -8.02 2.52
CA LEU A 47 9.48 -7.80 1.13
C LEU A 47 9.79 -6.32 0.88
N SER A 48 8.88 -5.41 1.24
CA SER A 48 9.07 -3.97 1.06
C SER A 48 10.32 -3.46 1.80
N ARG A 49 10.56 -3.99 3.00
CA ARG A 49 11.73 -3.67 3.80
C ARG A 49 13.04 -4.21 3.19
N ALA A 50 12.99 -5.42 2.63
CA ALA A 50 14.15 -6.03 1.98
C ALA A 50 14.57 -5.25 0.73
N VAL A 51 13.61 -4.93 -0.14
CA VAL A 51 13.85 -4.11 -1.35
C VAL A 51 14.47 -2.75 -0.98
N ARG A 52 13.95 -2.11 0.08
CA ARG A 52 14.48 -0.81 0.51
C ARG A 52 15.92 -0.88 1.04
N LYS A 53 16.26 -1.95 1.77
CA LYS A 53 17.61 -2.09 2.34
C LYS A 53 18.67 -2.43 1.32
N SER A 54 18.36 -3.34 0.39
CA SER A 54 19.31 -3.88 -0.59
C SER A 54 19.24 -3.18 -1.94
N GLY A 55 18.17 -2.42 -2.21
CA GLY A 55 17.88 -1.89 -3.55
C GLY A 55 17.54 -2.98 -4.57
N GLN A 56 17.46 -4.24 -4.14
CA GLN A 56 17.13 -5.37 -4.98
C GLN A 56 15.98 -6.18 -4.36
N PRO A 57 15.06 -6.71 -5.19
CA PRO A 57 13.99 -7.55 -4.70
C PRO A 57 14.57 -8.87 -4.16
N PHE A 58 14.29 -9.16 -2.90
CA PHE A 58 14.62 -10.40 -2.24
C PHE A 58 13.33 -11.00 -1.67
N LEU A 59 13.09 -12.27 -1.95
CA LEU A 59 11.90 -12.96 -1.46
C LEU A 59 12.14 -13.53 -0.05
N PRO A 60 11.50 -13.00 1.00
CA PRO A 60 11.59 -13.55 2.35
C PRO A 60 11.17 -15.03 2.39
N ALA A 61 11.59 -15.73 3.41
CA ALA A 61 11.19 -17.11 3.58
C ALA A 61 9.95 -17.21 4.49
N TRP A 62 9.14 -18.25 4.28
CA TRP A 62 7.91 -18.55 5.03
C TRP A 62 8.16 -19.44 6.26
N HIS A 63 9.18 -19.18 7.08
CA HIS A 63 9.52 -20.06 8.20
C HIS A 63 9.35 -19.42 9.59
N ASP A 64 9.36 -18.12 9.70
CA ASP A 64 9.19 -17.40 10.98
C ASP A 64 7.75 -16.90 11.10
N TRP A 65 6.84 -17.78 11.44
CA TRP A 65 5.39 -17.47 11.49
C TRP A 65 5.04 -16.45 12.56
N SER A 66 5.66 -16.51 13.75
CA SER A 66 5.42 -15.54 14.82
C SER A 66 5.88 -14.14 14.43
N GLY A 67 7.05 -14.03 13.83
CA GLY A 67 7.54 -12.76 13.32
C GLY A 67 6.73 -12.25 12.13
N LEU A 68 6.27 -13.13 11.23
CA LEU A 68 5.36 -12.76 10.13
C LEU A 68 4.02 -12.22 10.66
N PHE A 69 3.48 -12.84 11.70
CA PHE A 69 2.25 -12.37 12.32
C PHE A 69 2.42 -10.95 12.91
N LEU A 70 3.48 -10.72 13.68
CA LEU A 70 3.76 -9.41 14.27
C LEU A 70 4.00 -8.33 13.19
N ASP A 71 4.75 -8.67 12.16
CA ASP A 71 5.01 -7.78 11.04
C ASP A 71 3.73 -7.50 10.25
N GLY A 72 2.87 -8.52 10.09
CA GLY A 72 1.55 -8.39 9.47
C GLY A 72 0.60 -7.53 10.28
N LEU A 73 0.58 -7.68 11.60
CA LEU A 73 -0.23 -6.85 12.48
C LEU A 73 0.17 -5.37 12.37
N ARG A 74 1.45 -5.10 12.33
CA ARG A 74 1.99 -3.73 12.12
C ARG A 74 1.55 -3.14 10.77
N PHE A 75 1.68 -3.93 9.71
CA PHE A 75 1.20 -3.53 8.39
C PHE A 75 -0.30 -3.25 8.39
N THR A 76 -1.09 -4.12 9.03
CA THR A 76 -2.55 -3.99 9.13
C THR A 76 -2.94 -2.69 9.85
N VAL A 77 -2.24 -2.31 10.93
CA VAL A 77 -2.52 -1.04 11.62
C VAL A 77 -2.26 0.16 10.70
N VAL A 78 -1.15 0.16 9.98
CA VAL A 78 -0.85 1.23 9.00
C VAL A 78 -1.90 1.26 7.91
N TRP A 79 -2.30 0.10 7.40
CA TRP A 79 -3.31 -0.04 6.35
C TRP A 79 -4.70 0.45 6.82
N LEU A 80 -5.12 0.07 8.04
CA LEU A 80 -6.39 0.53 8.64
C LEU A 80 -6.43 2.05 8.77
N VAL A 81 -5.38 2.66 9.30
CA VAL A 81 -5.35 4.09 9.60
C VAL A 81 -5.21 4.95 8.34
N TYR A 82 -4.35 4.55 7.40
CA TYR A 82 -3.98 5.41 6.28
C TYR A 82 -4.65 5.05 4.96
N TRP A 83 -5.27 3.89 4.87
CA TRP A 83 -6.00 3.47 3.67
C TRP A 83 -7.49 3.27 3.94
N LEU A 84 -7.85 2.39 4.86
CA LEU A 84 -9.25 2.03 5.10
C LEU A 84 -10.04 3.17 5.73
N LEU A 85 -9.52 3.80 6.77
CA LEU A 85 -10.23 4.86 7.49
C LEU A 85 -10.53 6.09 6.61
N PRO A 86 -9.58 6.65 5.82
CA PRO A 86 -9.87 7.75 4.91
C PRO A 86 -10.90 7.36 3.83
N ILE A 87 -10.80 6.15 3.26
CA ILE A 87 -11.78 5.68 2.26
C ILE A 87 -13.16 5.52 2.87
N SER A 88 -13.26 4.97 4.10
CA SER A 88 -14.53 4.82 4.80
C SER A 88 -15.19 6.17 5.07
N LEU A 89 -14.43 7.16 5.49
CA LEU A 89 -14.94 8.53 5.68
C LEU A 89 -15.36 9.15 4.34
N ALA A 90 -14.56 9.00 3.30
CA ALA A 90 -14.86 9.50 1.98
C ALA A 90 -16.12 8.83 1.38
N SER A 91 -16.30 7.53 1.59
CA SER A 91 -17.49 6.81 1.12
C SER A 91 -18.76 7.28 1.84
N LEU A 92 -18.65 7.56 3.14
CA LEU A 92 -19.76 8.12 3.90
C LEU A 92 -20.15 9.52 3.39
N ILE A 93 -19.16 10.38 3.13
CA ILE A 93 -19.41 11.72 2.54
C ILE A 93 -20.01 11.58 1.14
N ALA A 94 -19.46 10.70 0.29
CA ALA A 94 -19.97 10.46 -1.06
C ALA A 94 -21.42 9.98 -1.07
N LEU A 95 -21.81 9.19 -0.06
CA LEU A 95 -23.19 8.72 0.12
C LEU A 95 -24.15 9.86 0.45
N LEU A 96 -23.69 10.90 1.13
CA LEU A 96 -24.51 12.05 1.50
C LEU A 96 -24.60 13.12 0.39
N MET A 97 -23.68 13.14 -0.57
CA MET A 97 -23.63 14.14 -1.65
C MET A 97 -24.90 14.23 -2.50
N PRO A 98 -25.60 13.11 -2.86
CA PRO A 98 -26.86 13.19 -3.61
C PRO A 98 -27.94 13.99 -2.91
N PHE A 99 -27.98 13.99 -1.57
CA PHE A 99 -28.99 14.72 -0.79
C PHE A 99 -28.82 16.24 -0.85
N VAL A 100 -27.64 16.73 -1.24
CA VAL A 100 -27.31 18.15 -1.44
C VAL A 100 -27.10 18.49 -2.93
N TYR A 101 -27.72 17.73 -3.82
CA TYR A 101 -27.65 17.92 -5.28
C TYR A 101 -26.23 17.78 -5.89
N LEU A 102 -25.29 17.18 -5.20
CA LEU A 102 -23.91 16.94 -5.64
C LEU A 102 -23.65 15.49 -6.09
N GLY A 103 -24.68 14.75 -6.42
CA GLY A 103 -24.59 13.33 -6.76
C GLY A 103 -23.65 13.05 -7.96
N ALA A 104 -23.63 13.92 -8.96
CA ALA A 104 -22.73 13.77 -10.11
C ALA A 104 -21.24 13.85 -9.73
N LEU A 105 -20.91 14.51 -8.63
CA LEU A 105 -19.54 14.67 -8.15
C LEU A 105 -19.11 13.56 -7.17
N SER A 106 -20.06 12.77 -6.64
CA SER A 106 -19.79 11.76 -5.62
C SER A 106 -18.80 10.69 -6.09
N SER A 107 -18.93 10.22 -7.33
CA SER A 107 -18.04 9.20 -7.90
C SER A 107 -16.62 9.74 -8.08
N ILE A 108 -16.49 10.97 -8.59
CA ILE A 108 -15.18 11.62 -8.75
C ILE A 108 -14.52 11.82 -7.40
N PHE A 109 -15.28 12.30 -6.41
CA PHE A 109 -14.79 12.48 -5.06
C PHE A 109 -14.31 11.17 -4.44
N PHE A 110 -15.10 10.10 -4.57
CA PHE A 110 -14.74 8.78 -4.06
C PHE A 110 -13.46 8.24 -4.72
N LEU A 111 -13.38 8.26 -6.05
CA LEU A 111 -12.19 7.80 -6.80
C LEU A 111 -10.94 8.60 -6.43
N THR A 112 -11.05 9.91 -6.33
CA THR A 112 -9.93 10.77 -5.90
C THR A 112 -9.48 10.42 -4.49
N SER A 113 -10.43 10.13 -3.58
CA SER A 113 -10.14 9.73 -2.21
C SER A 113 -9.43 8.38 -2.13
N VAL A 114 -9.79 7.42 -2.98
CA VAL A 114 -9.10 6.11 -3.07
C VAL A 114 -7.65 6.30 -3.53
N LEU A 115 -7.42 7.10 -4.56
CA LEU A 115 -6.06 7.41 -5.04
C LEU A 115 -5.23 8.08 -3.96
N LEU A 116 -5.78 9.12 -3.31
CA LEU A 116 -5.08 9.85 -2.26
C LEU A 116 -4.76 8.95 -1.06
N SER A 117 -5.70 8.10 -0.63
CA SER A 117 -5.47 7.14 0.45
C SER A 117 -4.38 6.13 0.13
N THR A 118 -4.27 5.71 -1.13
CA THR A 118 -3.20 4.80 -1.58
C THR A 118 -1.83 5.45 -1.48
N VAL A 119 -1.73 6.75 -1.83
CA VAL A 119 -0.47 7.51 -1.68
C VAL A 119 -0.14 7.76 -0.21
N LEU A 120 -1.14 8.11 0.60
CA LEU A 120 -0.99 8.28 2.06
C LEU A 120 -0.48 6.99 2.71
N PHE A 121 -1.07 5.86 2.35
CA PHE A 121 -0.64 4.56 2.86
C PHE A 121 0.81 4.23 2.49
N SER A 122 1.21 4.43 1.24
CA SER A 122 2.58 4.16 0.80
C SER A 122 3.60 5.06 1.51
N SER A 123 3.29 6.34 1.69
CA SER A 123 4.12 7.30 2.45
C SER A 123 4.23 6.92 3.93
N ALA A 124 3.12 6.53 4.55
CA ALA A 124 3.08 6.08 5.94
C ALA A 124 3.87 4.78 6.14
N LEU A 125 3.70 3.81 5.24
CA LEU A 125 4.42 2.54 5.27
C LEU A 125 5.93 2.76 5.10
N TYR A 126 6.32 3.65 4.18
CA TYR A 126 7.72 4.02 3.99
C TYR A 126 8.32 4.59 5.26
N ARG A 127 7.63 5.55 5.88
CA ARG A 127 8.09 6.19 7.12
C ARG A 127 8.22 5.19 8.28
N TYR A 128 7.20 4.38 8.49
CA TYR A 128 7.21 3.36 9.52
C TYR A 128 8.36 2.36 9.34
N ASN A 129 8.64 1.98 8.10
CA ASN A 129 9.78 1.12 7.77
C ASN A 129 11.14 1.76 8.08
N MET A 130 11.23 3.10 8.08
CA MET A 130 12.48 3.81 8.40
C MET A 130 12.82 3.75 9.89
N GLN A 131 11.88 4.04 10.76
CA GLN A 131 12.16 4.31 12.17
C GLN A 131 11.64 3.25 13.14
N LYS A 132 10.76 2.35 12.70
CA LYS A 132 10.12 1.27 13.49
C LYS A 132 9.35 1.76 14.74
N ASN A 133 9.07 3.04 14.83
CA ASN A 133 8.43 3.63 15.99
C ASN A 133 6.98 4.01 15.62
N PHE A 134 5.99 3.50 16.37
CA PHE A 134 4.59 3.84 16.15
C PHE A 134 4.29 5.33 16.33
N LYS A 135 5.09 6.04 17.11
CA LYS A 135 4.94 7.50 17.31
C LYS A 135 5.12 8.27 16.00
N ASP A 136 5.94 7.77 15.10
CA ASP A 136 6.17 8.40 13.79
C ASP A 136 4.98 8.30 12.85
N LEU A 137 4.08 7.34 13.09
CA LEU A 137 2.80 7.25 12.39
C LEU A 137 1.80 8.33 12.82
N LEU A 138 1.98 8.91 14.01
CA LEU A 138 1.13 9.98 14.52
C LEU A 138 1.53 11.36 13.97
N ASP A 139 2.68 11.46 13.32
CA ASP A 139 3.12 12.68 12.66
C ASP A 139 2.45 12.84 11.29
N LEU A 140 1.13 13.09 11.35
CA LEU A 140 0.27 13.28 10.18
C LEU A 140 0.77 14.40 9.26
N LEU A 141 1.28 15.48 9.83
CA LEU A 141 1.75 16.62 9.06
C LEU A 141 2.93 16.24 8.16
N LEU A 142 3.86 15.44 8.67
CA LEU A 142 5.00 14.99 7.90
C LEU A 142 4.59 13.98 6.83
N ILE A 143 3.66 13.08 7.13
CA ILE A 143 3.13 12.10 6.16
C ILE A 143 2.40 12.82 5.03
N ILE A 144 1.57 13.83 5.34
CA ILE A 144 0.89 14.66 4.33
C ILE A 144 1.91 15.41 3.47
N ARG A 145 2.97 15.96 4.06
CA ARG A 145 4.04 16.63 3.31
C ARG A 145 4.77 15.67 2.37
N MET A 146 5.08 14.45 2.82
CA MET A 146 5.68 13.41 1.97
C MET A 146 4.74 13.01 0.84
N THR A 147 3.47 12.80 1.13
CA THR A 147 2.43 12.52 0.13
C THR A 147 2.36 13.62 -0.93
N GLY A 148 2.41 14.89 -0.54
CA GLY A 148 2.41 16.02 -1.47
C GLY A 148 3.64 16.05 -2.40
N MET A 149 4.79 15.56 -1.95
CA MET A 149 5.99 15.41 -2.80
C MET A 149 5.91 14.23 -3.78
N GLU A 150 5.20 13.17 -3.41
CA GLU A 150 5.04 11.98 -4.25
C GLU A 150 3.86 12.10 -5.23
N LEU A 151 2.85 12.88 -4.87
CA LEU A 151 1.62 13.04 -5.66
C LEU A 151 1.88 13.37 -7.14
N PRO A 152 2.75 14.34 -7.51
CA PRO A 152 3.02 14.66 -8.92
C PRO A 152 3.57 13.48 -9.73
N ARG A 153 4.31 12.57 -9.07
CA ARG A 153 4.89 11.39 -9.71
C ARG A 153 3.87 10.28 -9.96
N LEU A 154 2.78 10.28 -9.20
CA LEU A 154 1.72 9.28 -9.27
C LEU A 154 0.52 9.73 -10.12
N ILE A 155 0.46 11.01 -10.50
CA ILE A 155 -0.60 11.54 -11.36
C ILE A 155 -0.64 10.77 -12.69
N LEU A 156 0.48 10.61 -13.37
CA LEU A 156 0.55 9.93 -14.65
C LEU A 156 0.17 8.42 -14.56
N PRO A 157 0.77 7.62 -13.65
CA PRO A 157 0.34 6.24 -13.41
C PRO A 157 -1.13 6.13 -12.98
N GLY A 158 -1.62 7.07 -12.18
CA GLY A 158 -3.01 7.12 -11.73
C GLY A 158 -3.99 7.34 -12.87
N PHE A 159 -3.70 8.23 -13.82
CA PHE A 159 -4.50 8.43 -15.02
C PHE A 159 -4.48 7.21 -15.95
N VAL A 160 -3.33 6.57 -16.11
CA VAL A 160 -3.23 5.32 -16.88
C VAL A 160 -4.09 4.23 -16.23
N PHE A 161 -4.03 4.08 -14.91
CA PHE A 161 -4.83 3.10 -14.18
C PHE A 161 -6.34 3.37 -14.30
N LEU A 162 -6.76 4.63 -14.20
CA LEU A 162 -8.17 5.03 -14.41
C LEU A 162 -8.62 4.79 -15.87
N GLY A 163 -7.74 5.01 -16.85
CA GLY A 163 -8.03 4.74 -18.25
C GLY A 163 -8.21 3.26 -18.61
N PHE A 164 -7.69 2.34 -17.77
CA PHE A 164 -7.95 0.91 -17.92
C PHE A 164 -9.23 0.44 -17.22
N LEU A 165 -9.85 1.29 -16.37
CA LEU A 165 -11.08 1.00 -15.63
C LEU A 165 -12.34 1.51 -16.33
N VAL A 166 -12.20 2.32 -17.37
CA VAL A 166 -13.27 2.85 -18.23
C VAL A 166 -13.30 2.11 -19.56
#